data_e6c7444caebfe7e6517b78bc320bee87
#
_entry.id   e6c7444caebfe7e6517b78bc320bee87
#
_cell.length_a   1.000
_cell.length_b   1.000
_cell.length_c   1.000
_cell.angle_alpha   90.00
_cell.angle_beta   90.00
_cell.angle_gamma   90.00
#
_symmetry.space_group_name_H-M   'P 1'
#
loop_
_entity.id
_entity.type
_entity.pdbx_description
1 polymer ?
#
loop_
_entity_poly.entity_id
_entity_poly.type
_entity_poly.pdbx_seq_one_letter_code
_entity_poly.pdbx_strand_id
1 'polypeptide(L)'
;MATAVYPGSFDPVTKGHLDIIKRAAKINDHLIVAVLINSAKHPLFTVEERVAMLQECCKNIPNVTVESFDGLTVEFAKKRHASVMVRGLRAVTDFENEIQLAQTNHALMPGIETMFLATSIKWSYLSSTIVKEAAYYGSDISKFVTPNVEKAVSEKYAQLREREKI
;
A
#
# COMPACT_ATOMS: atom_id res chain seq x y z
N MET A 1 -15.70 14.19 11.87
CA MET A 1 -15.22 13.65 10.57
C MET A 1 -14.21 12.55 10.85
N ALA A 2 -14.43 11.34 10.30
CA ALA A 2 -13.54 10.20 10.53
C ALA A 2 -12.38 10.22 9.53
N THR A 3 -11.17 10.47 10.02
CA THR A 3 -9.93 10.31 9.26
C THR A 3 -9.40 8.91 9.47
N ALA A 4 -9.09 8.22 8.38
CA ALA A 4 -8.47 6.90 8.38
C ALA A 4 -7.07 6.93 7.75
N VAL A 5 -6.21 6.02 8.19
CA VAL A 5 -4.88 5.77 7.60
C VAL A 5 -4.86 4.38 6.99
N TYR A 6 -4.43 4.26 5.74
CA TYR A 6 -4.12 2.98 5.10
C TYR A 6 -2.61 2.87 4.89
N PRO A 7 -1.91 2.19 5.80
CA PRO A 7 -0.46 2.06 5.74
C PRO A 7 -0.04 0.88 4.86
N GLY A 8 1.11 1.00 4.22
CA GLY A 8 1.71 -0.08 3.46
C GLY A 8 3.04 0.28 2.83
N SER A 9 3.72 -0.71 2.26
CA SER A 9 4.96 -0.49 1.50
C SER A 9 4.67 0.01 0.08
N PHE A 10 3.61 -0.47 -0.57
CA PHE A 10 3.20 -0.12 -1.95
C PHE A 10 4.36 -0.14 -2.94
N ASP A 11 5.05 -1.26 -3.03
CA ASP A 11 6.29 -1.45 -3.80
C ASP A 11 6.18 -2.55 -4.87
N PRO A 12 5.47 -2.28 -5.98
CA PRO A 12 4.64 -1.12 -6.26
C PRO A 12 3.19 -1.22 -5.75
N VAL A 13 2.43 -0.15 -5.88
CA VAL A 13 0.97 -0.17 -5.74
C VAL A 13 0.34 -1.08 -6.80
N THR A 14 -0.66 -1.87 -6.41
CA THR A 14 -1.38 -2.81 -7.26
C THR A 14 -2.86 -2.46 -7.36
N LYS A 15 -3.57 -3.07 -8.33
CA LYS A 15 -5.04 -2.94 -8.43
C LYS A 15 -5.75 -3.47 -7.17
N GLY A 16 -5.16 -4.43 -6.45
CA GLY A 16 -5.66 -4.87 -5.15
C GLY A 16 -5.59 -3.77 -4.09
N HIS A 17 -4.48 -3.03 -4.01
CA HIS A 17 -4.37 -1.87 -3.13
C HIS A 17 -5.39 -0.78 -3.50
N LEU A 18 -5.56 -0.50 -4.79
CA LEU A 18 -6.51 0.50 -5.27
C LEU A 18 -7.96 0.12 -5.00
N ASP A 19 -8.31 -1.16 -5.01
CA ASP A 19 -9.64 -1.63 -4.59
C ASP A 19 -9.92 -1.26 -3.12
N ILE A 20 -8.98 -1.55 -2.23
CA ILE A 20 -9.06 -1.18 -0.82
C ILE A 20 -9.14 0.34 -0.64
N ILE A 21 -8.27 1.11 -1.31
CA ILE A 21 -8.26 2.58 -1.24
C ILE A 21 -9.61 3.16 -1.63
N LYS A 22 -10.17 2.75 -2.78
CA LYS A 22 -11.46 3.23 -3.27
C LYS A 22 -12.60 2.92 -2.32
N ARG A 23 -12.59 1.72 -1.73
CA ARG A 23 -13.63 1.30 -0.78
C ARG A 23 -13.50 1.98 0.57
N ALA A 24 -12.27 2.10 1.08
CA ALA A 24 -12.01 2.82 2.32
C ALA A 24 -12.35 4.31 2.20
N ALA A 25 -12.07 4.94 1.05
CA ALA A 25 -12.42 6.34 0.79
C ALA A 25 -13.93 6.59 0.79
N LYS A 26 -14.76 5.59 0.42
CA LYS A 26 -16.23 5.73 0.44
C LYS A 26 -16.84 5.74 1.84
N ILE A 27 -16.16 5.18 2.81
CA ILE A 27 -16.68 4.98 4.18
C ILE A 27 -15.98 5.85 5.22
N ASN A 28 -15.01 6.66 4.80
CA ASN A 28 -14.31 7.62 5.65
C ASN A 28 -14.38 9.01 5.01
N ASP A 29 -14.42 10.06 5.82
CA ASP A 29 -14.45 11.44 5.32
C ASP A 29 -13.12 11.82 4.67
N HIS A 30 -12.01 11.30 5.22
CA HIS A 30 -10.65 11.47 4.69
C HIS A 30 -9.84 10.18 4.85
N LEU A 31 -9.16 9.78 3.81
CA LEU A 31 -8.25 8.64 3.82
C LEU A 31 -6.82 9.10 3.49
N ILE A 32 -5.89 8.79 4.39
CA ILE A 32 -4.46 9.00 4.19
C ILE A 32 -3.85 7.66 3.80
N VAL A 33 -3.37 7.54 2.56
CA VAL A 33 -2.56 6.40 2.12
C VAL A 33 -1.13 6.67 2.54
N ALA A 34 -0.61 5.87 3.46
CA ALA A 34 0.65 6.14 4.14
C ALA A 34 1.74 5.15 3.72
N VAL A 35 2.73 5.63 2.98
CA VAL A 35 3.87 4.84 2.52
C VAL A 35 4.90 4.72 3.63
N LEU A 36 5.13 3.50 4.11
CA LEU A 36 6.12 3.23 5.15
C LEU A 36 7.54 3.31 4.60
N ILE A 37 8.36 4.10 5.27
CA ILE A 37 9.81 4.12 5.08
C ILE A 37 10.39 2.98 5.94
N ASN A 38 10.86 1.91 5.29
CA ASN A 38 11.46 0.77 5.97
C ASN A 38 12.89 0.56 5.47
N SER A 39 13.86 0.99 6.26
CA SER A 39 15.29 0.87 5.96
C SER A 39 15.82 -0.58 5.99
N ALA A 40 15.11 -1.50 6.65
CA ALA A 40 15.50 -2.91 6.75
C ALA A 40 15.11 -3.75 5.51
N LYS A 41 14.27 -3.23 4.62
CA LYS A 41 13.89 -3.87 3.35
C LYS A 41 14.59 -3.17 2.20
N HIS A 42 14.93 -3.94 1.16
CA HIS A 42 15.42 -3.40 -0.12
C HIS A 42 14.26 -3.29 -1.12
N PRO A 43 13.49 -2.20 -1.10
CA PRO A 43 12.38 -2.03 -2.01
C PRO A 43 12.88 -1.82 -3.45
N LEU A 44 12.04 -2.16 -4.44
CA LEU A 44 12.32 -1.90 -5.85
C LEU A 44 12.32 -0.39 -6.15
N PHE A 45 11.41 0.33 -5.52
CA PHE A 45 11.22 1.77 -5.70
C PHE A 45 11.59 2.56 -4.45
N THR A 46 12.14 3.75 -4.65
CA THR A 46 12.35 4.71 -3.54
C THR A 46 11.01 5.13 -2.94
N VAL A 47 11.04 5.77 -1.77
CA VAL A 47 9.82 6.28 -1.13
C VAL A 47 9.13 7.31 -2.02
N GLU A 48 9.90 8.22 -2.63
CA GLU A 48 9.42 9.26 -3.53
C GLU A 48 8.74 8.67 -4.77
N GLU A 49 9.34 7.65 -5.38
CA GLU A 49 8.76 6.95 -6.52
C GLU A 49 7.42 6.27 -6.15
N ARG A 50 7.35 5.64 -4.98
CA ARG A 50 6.12 4.97 -4.49
C ARG A 50 5.01 5.97 -4.20
N VAL A 51 5.34 7.09 -3.56
CA VAL A 51 4.41 8.20 -3.30
C VAL A 51 3.89 8.78 -4.62
N ALA A 52 4.76 9.07 -5.58
CA ALA A 52 4.37 9.63 -6.87
C ALA A 52 3.43 8.69 -7.66
N MET A 53 3.71 7.38 -7.67
CA MET A 53 2.82 6.39 -8.30
C MET A 53 1.44 6.37 -7.65
N LEU A 54 1.38 6.38 -6.32
CA LEU A 54 0.12 6.42 -5.57
C LEU A 54 -0.67 7.71 -5.82
N GLN A 55 0.00 8.87 -5.82
CA GLN A 55 -0.63 10.16 -6.10
C GLN A 55 -1.30 10.16 -7.48
N GLU A 56 -0.61 9.66 -8.51
CA GLU A 56 -1.18 9.54 -9.85
C GLU A 56 -2.37 8.57 -9.87
N CYS A 57 -2.27 7.42 -9.20
CA CYS A 57 -3.35 6.45 -9.10
C CYS A 57 -4.60 6.99 -8.36
N CYS A 58 -4.40 7.88 -7.39
CA CYS A 58 -5.46 8.40 -6.52
C CYS A 58 -5.98 9.78 -6.93
N LYS A 59 -5.43 10.41 -7.97
CA LYS A 59 -5.74 11.81 -8.36
C LYS A 59 -7.23 12.14 -8.55
N ASN A 60 -8.03 11.14 -8.88
CA ASN A 60 -9.47 11.28 -9.09
C ASN A 60 -10.32 10.88 -7.87
N ILE A 61 -9.70 10.68 -6.70
CA ILE A 61 -10.39 10.36 -5.44
C ILE A 61 -10.21 11.55 -4.50
N PRO A 62 -11.20 12.45 -4.40
CA PRO A 62 -11.01 13.79 -3.82
C PRO A 62 -10.69 13.80 -2.31
N ASN A 63 -11.08 12.76 -1.59
CA ASN A 63 -10.85 12.63 -0.14
C ASN A 63 -9.69 11.71 0.21
N VAL A 64 -8.77 11.46 -0.75
CA VAL A 64 -7.56 10.67 -0.52
C VAL A 64 -6.33 11.57 -0.62
N THR A 65 -5.45 11.48 0.38
CA THR A 65 -4.10 12.04 0.34
C THR A 65 -3.05 10.94 0.45
N VAL A 66 -1.87 11.19 -0.08
CA VAL A 66 -0.75 10.24 -0.02
C VAL A 66 0.41 10.89 0.70
N GLU A 67 0.89 10.24 1.76
CA GLU A 67 2.02 10.71 2.55
C GLU A 67 3.02 9.56 2.79
N SER A 68 4.25 9.88 3.10
CA SER A 68 5.22 8.91 3.63
C SER A 68 5.44 9.13 5.11
N PHE A 69 5.82 8.08 5.82
CA PHE A 69 6.13 8.17 7.25
C PHE A 69 7.23 7.17 7.63
N ASP A 70 7.92 7.50 8.71
CA ASP A 70 8.88 6.65 9.37
C ASP A 70 8.41 6.35 10.80
N GLY A 71 8.78 5.19 11.34
CA GLY A 71 8.44 4.77 12.69
C GLY A 71 7.10 4.02 12.79
N LEU A 72 6.47 4.09 13.96
CA LEU A 72 5.26 3.33 14.26
C LEU A 72 4.03 3.92 13.57
N THR A 73 3.26 3.06 12.92
CA THR A 73 2.04 3.46 12.20
C THR A 73 1.01 4.14 13.11
N VAL A 74 0.87 3.67 14.35
CA VAL A 74 -0.07 4.28 15.32
C VAL A 74 0.35 5.67 15.76
N GLU A 75 1.64 5.96 15.85
CA GLU A 75 2.14 7.31 16.14
C GLU A 75 1.87 8.26 14.97
N PHE A 76 2.10 7.78 13.75
CA PHE A 76 1.75 8.55 12.56
C PHE A 76 0.23 8.83 12.51
N ALA A 77 -0.61 7.81 12.72
CA ALA A 77 -2.06 7.97 12.76
C ALA A 77 -2.50 9.00 13.82
N LYS A 78 -1.93 8.94 15.03
CA LYS A 78 -2.18 9.93 16.07
C LYS A 78 -1.81 11.35 15.65
N LYS A 79 -0.63 11.54 15.06
CA LYS A 79 -0.17 12.84 14.54
C LYS A 79 -1.10 13.42 13.47
N ARG A 80 -1.81 12.57 12.75
CA ARG A 80 -2.80 12.95 11.71
C ARG A 80 -4.24 13.01 12.24
N HIS A 81 -4.44 12.86 13.55
CA HIS A 81 -5.76 12.81 14.18
C HIS A 81 -6.68 11.74 13.56
N ALA A 82 -6.10 10.66 13.07
CA ALA A 82 -6.83 9.52 12.55
C ALA A 82 -7.30 8.62 13.70
N SER A 83 -8.55 8.20 13.65
CA SER A 83 -9.14 7.25 14.61
C SER A 83 -9.24 5.84 14.07
N VAL A 84 -9.00 5.64 12.77
CA VAL A 84 -9.14 4.36 12.09
C VAL A 84 -7.89 4.03 11.30
N MET A 85 -7.44 2.79 11.44
CA MET A 85 -6.41 2.19 10.59
C MET A 85 -7.05 1.16 9.67
N VAL A 86 -6.89 1.31 8.37
CA VAL A 86 -7.44 0.40 7.36
C VAL A 86 -6.41 -0.67 7.03
N ARG A 87 -6.85 -1.93 6.99
CA ARG A 87 -6.04 -3.07 6.52
C ARG A 87 -6.85 -3.92 5.54
N GLY A 88 -6.20 -4.39 4.48
CA GLY A 88 -6.78 -5.37 3.56
C GLY A 88 -6.52 -6.80 4.03
N LEU A 89 -7.51 -7.68 3.94
CA LEU A 89 -7.36 -9.10 4.23
C LEU A 89 -7.58 -9.94 2.97
N ARG A 90 -6.66 -10.85 2.66
CA ARG A 90 -6.70 -11.73 1.48
C ARG A 90 -6.96 -13.18 1.82
N ALA A 91 -6.31 -13.71 2.85
CA ALA A 91 -6.34 -15.12 3.22
C ALA A 91 -6.25 -15.30 4.75
N VAL A 92 -6.46 -16.53 5.22
CA VAL A 92 -6.43 -16.89 6.65
C VAL A 92 -5.07 -16.57 7.29
N THR A 93 -3.97 -16.85 6.59
CA THR A 93 -2.61 -16.53 7.07
C THR A 93 -2.36 -15.04 7.23
N ASP A 94 -2.95 -14.21 6.35
CA ASP A 94 -2.92 -12.76 6.51
C ASP A 94 -3.68 -12.35 7.78
N PHE A 95 -4.83 -12.99 8.05
CA PHE A 95 -5.69 -12.66 9.19
C PHE A 95 -4.97 -12.82 10.53
N GLU A 96 -4.25 -13.89 10.75
CA GLU A 96 -3.54 -14.14 12.01
C GLU A 96 -2.50 -13.02 12.29
N ASN A 97 -1.70 -12.69 11.31
CA ASN A 97 -0.71 -11.61 11.42
C ASN A 97 -1.37 -10.24 11.60
N GLU A 98 -2.44 -9.96 10.87
CA GLU A 98 -3.16 -8.69 10.92
C GLU A 98 -3.89 -8.50 12.25
N ILE A 99 -4.49 -9.54 12.82
CA ILE A 99 -5.10 -9.49 14.16
C ILE A 99 -4.05 -9.22 15.23
N GLN A 100 -2.90 -9.88 15.17
CA GLN A 100 -1.80 -9.64 16.12
C GLN A 100 -1.33 -8.19 16.02
N LEU A 101 -1.16 -7.67 14.81
CA LEU A 101 -0.79 -6.27 14.60
C LEU A 101 -1.84 -5.29 15.14
N ALA A 102 -3.13 -5.55 14.88
CA ALA A 102 -4.23 -4.73 15.37
C ALA A 102 -4.29 -4.68 16.90
N GLN A 103 -4.14 -5.84 17.55
CA GLN A 103 -4.09 -5.93 19.02
C GLN A 103 -2.89 -5.18 19.60
N THR A 104 -1.72 -5.31 18.98
CA THR A 104 -0.50 -4.57 19.38
C THR A 104 -0.72 -3.07 19.22
N ASN A 105 -1.26 -2.64 18.09
CA ASN A 105 -1.55 -1.23 17.84
C ASN A 105 -2.56 -0.65 18.84
N HIS A 106 -3.61 -1.42 19.17
CA HIS A 106 -4.60 -1.01 20.17
C HIS A 106 -3.98 -0.91 21.57
N ALA A 107 -3.11 -1.85 21.94
CA ALA A 107 -2.40 -1.80 23.22
C ALA A 107 -1.48 -0.57 23.34
N LEU A 108 -0.83 -0.18 22.24
CA LEU A 108 0.03 1.01 22.18
C LEU A 108 -0.76 2.32 22.13
N MET A 109 -1.93 2.31 21.47
CA MET A 109 -2.73 3.50 21.23
C MET A 109 -4.24 3.16 21.23
N PRO A 110 -4.89 3.05 22.41
CA PRO A 110 -6.28 2.59 22.54
C PRO A 110 -7.33 3.43 21.77
N GLY A 111 -6.99 4.68 21.42
CA GLY A 111 -7.88 5.56 20.65
C GLY A 111 -7.90 5.34 19.15
N ILE A 112 -7.15 4.34 18.63
CA ILE A 112 -7.09 4.02 17.20
C ILE A 112 -7.59 2.61 16.97
N GLU A 113 -8.68 2.48 16.22
CA GLU A 113 -9.27 1.18 15.87
C GLU A 113 -8.75 0.68 14.52
N THR A 114 -8.69 -0.65 14.35
CA THR A 114 -8.32 -1.26 13.06
C THR A 114 -9.55 -1.78 12.35
N MET A 115 -9.75 -1.32 11.13
CA MET A 115 -10.80 -1.77 10.23
C MET A 115 -10.23 -2.71 9.17
N PHE A 116 -10.74 -3.93 9.11
CA PHE A 116 -10.36 -4.89 8.09
C PHE A 116 -11.34 -4.86 6.92
N LEU A 117 -10.82 -4.70 5.71
CA LEU A 117 -11.57 -4.84 4.47
C LEU A 117 -11.16 -6.13 3.77
N ALA A 118 -12.09 -7.05 3.59
CA ALA A 118 -11.86 -8.24 2.77
C ALA A 118 -11.54 -7.83 1.33
N THR A 119 -10.42 -8.30 0.81
CA THR A 119 -10.02 -8.05 -0.57
C THR A 119 -11.03 -8.68 -1.53
N SER A 120 -11.37 -7.97 -2.60
CA SER A 120 -12.22 -8.52 -3.66
C SER A 120 -11.63 -9.82 -4.19
N ILE A 121 -12.47 -10.83 -4.45
CA ILE A 121 -12.06 -12.16 -4.95
C ILE A 121 -11.13 -12.01 -6.17
N LYS A 122 -11.44 -11.08 -7.04
CA LYS A 122 -10.64 -10.75 -8.23
C LYS A 122 -9.17 -10.44 -7.93
N TRP A 123 -8.86 -9.91 -6.75
CA TRP A 123 -7.53 -9.47 -6.35
C TRP A 123 -6.96 -10.25 -5.17
N SER A 124 -7.63 -11.29 -4.70
CA SER A 124 -7.25 -12.04 -3.49
C SER A 124 -5.88 -12.71 -3.58
N TYR A 125 -5.44 -13.06 -4.78
CA TYR A 125 -4.12 -13.65 -5.05
C TYR A 125 -3.02 -12.62 -5.28
N LEU A 126 -3.37 -11.33 -5.47
CA LEU A 126 -2.45 -10.30 -5.93
C LEU A 126 -1.64 -9.70 -4.78
N SER A 127 -0.33 -9.59 -4.98
CA SER A 127 0.59 -8.88 -4.10
C SER A 127 1.66 -8.14 -4.90
N SER A 128 2.32 -7.18 -4.29
CA SER A 128 3.47 -6.51 -4.91
C SER A 128 4.61 -7.47 -5.23
N THR A 129 4.80 -8.50 -4.40
CA THR A 129 5.81 -9.55 -4.65
C THR A 129 5.53 -10.31 -5.93
N ILE A 130 4.28 -10.73 -6.16
CA ILE A 130 3.86 -11.43 -7.39
C ILE A 130 4.05 -10.52 -8.61
N VAL A 131 3.71 -9.23 -8.51
CA VAL A 131 3.93 -8.27 -9.61
C VAL A 131 5.40 -8.13 -9.95
N LYS A 132 6.26 -7.98 -8.93
CA LYS A 132 7.72 -7.88 -9.13
C LYS A 132 8.30 -9.13 -9.75
N GLU A 133 7.89 -10.31 -9.29
CA GLU A 133 8.35 -11.58 -9.84
C GLU A 133 7.94 -11.74 -11.31
N ALA A 134 6.65 -11.52 -11.63
CA ALA A 134 6.17 -11.58 -13.00
C ALA A 134 6.91 -10.62 -13.93
N ALA A 135 7.13 -9.37 -13.48
CA ALA A 135 7.86 -8.37 -14.26
C ALA A 135 9.34 -8.71 -14.42
N TYR A 136 9.98 -9.26 -13.40
CA TYR A 136 11.38 -9.70 -13.47
C TYR A 136 11.60 -10.73 -14.58
N TYR A 137 10.67 -11.67 -14.74
CA TYR A 137 10.70 -12.69 -15.79
C TYR A 137 10.06 -12.22 -17.13
N GLY A 138 9.72 -10.94 -17.26
CA GLY A 138 9.25 -10.35 -18.52
C GLY A 138 7.78 -10.65 -18.86
N SER A 139 6.99 -11.09 -17.90
CA SER A 139 5.54 -11.30 -18.08
C SER A 139 4.77 -9.98 -18.15
N ASP A 140 3.64 -10.00 -18.86
CA ASP A 140 2.69 -8.88 -18.90
C ASP A 140 2.02 -8.69 -17.53
N ILE A 141 2.23 -7.53 -16.91
CA ILE A 141 1.66 -7.14 -15.63
C ILE A 141 0.49 -6.15 -15.74
N SER A 142 0.04 -5.83 -16.95
CA SER A 142 -1.06 -4.86 -17.21
C SER A 142 -2.36 -5.21 -16.50
N LYS A 143 -2.58 -6.50 -16.22
CA LYS A 143 -3.74 -6.98 -15.46
C LYS A 143 -3.69 -6.65 -13.96
N PHE A 144 -2.50 -6.42 -13.42
CA PHE A 144 -2.25 -6.32 -11.98
C PHE A 144 -2.05 -4.89 -11.50
N VAL A 145 -1.58 -4.01 -12.39
CA VAL A 145 -1.23 -2.63 -12.07
C VAL A 145 -1.83 -1.66 -13.09
N THR A 146 -1.83 -0.37 -12.74
CA THR A 146 -2.24 0.70 -13.66
C THR A 146 -1.14 1.01 -14.68
N PRO A 147 -1.46 1.65 -15.84
CA PRO A 147 -0.47 1.93 -16.89
C PRO A 147 0.77 2.71 -16.42
N ASN A 148 0.59 3.69 -15.52
CA ASN A 148 1.72 4.46 -14.96
C ASN A 148 2.66 3.57 -14.13
N VAL A 149 2.11 2.64 -13.37
CA VAL A 149 2.89 1.68 -12.56
C VAL A 149 3.57 0.64 -13.45
N GLU A 150 2.88 0.12 -14.45
CA GLU A 150 3.43 -0.81 -15.43
C GLU A 150 4.66 -0.21 -16.11
N LYS A 151 4.56 1.03 -16.59
CA LYS A 151 5.67 1.76 -17.19
C LYS A 151 6.84 1.89 -16.22
N ALA A 152 6.58 2.34 -14.99
CA ALA A 152 7.61 2.51 -13.97
C ALA A 152 8.34 1.19 -13.64
N VAL A 153 7.62 0.09 -13.53
CA VAL A 153 8.20 -1.24 -13.28
C VAL A 153 9.08 -1.70 -14.44
N SER A 154 8.61 -1.54 -15.68
CA SER A 154 9.37 -1.90 -16.89
C SER A 154 10.67 -1.10 -16.99
N GLU A 155 10.62 0.21 -16.78
CA GLU A 155 11.79 1.10 -16.80
C GLU A 155 12.78 0.74 -15.68
N LYS A 156 12.29 0.44 -14.47
CA LYS A 156 13.13 0.07 -13.33
C LYS A 156 13.92 -1.23 -13.61
N TYR A 157 13.27 -2.26 -14.12
CA TYR A 157 13.95 -3.52 -14.45
C TYR A 157 14.89 -3.39 -15.65
N ALA A 158 14.57 -2.54 -16.64
CA ALA A 158 15.49 -2.24 -17.74
C ALA A 158 16.80 -1.60 -17.20
N GLN A 159 16.68 -0.60 -16.31
CA GLN A 159 17.84 0.04 -15.67
C GLN A 159 18.68 -0.93 -14.84
N LEU A 160 18.04 -1.84 -14.08
CA LEU A 160 18.76 -2.85 -13.28
C LEU A 160 19.54 -3.82 -14.16
N ARG A 161 18.94 -4.31 -15.25
CA ARG A 161 19.61 -5.21 -16.20
C ARG A 161 20.79 -4.56 -16.90
N GLU A 162 20.74 -3.27 -17.20
CA GLU A 162 21.88 -2.52 -17.75
C GLU A 162 23.03 -2.44 -16.76
N ARG A 163 22.74 -2.23 -15.46
CA ARG A 163 23.76 -2.19 -14.39
C ARG A 163 24.43 -3.53 -14.13
N GLU A 164 23.71 -4.64 -14.31
CA GLU A 164 24.25 -6.00 -14.13
C GLU A 164 25.15 -6.46 -15.29
N LYS A 165 25.13 -5.74 -16.42
CA LYS A 165 25.97 -6.04 -17.61
C LYS A 165 27.33 -5.35 -17.58
N ILE A 166 27.59 -4.49 -16.59
CA ILE A 166 28.86 -3.80 -16.37
C ILE A 166 29.64 -4.54 -15.27
#